data_82ec80456c7a5e4943e3105ee758d5f3
#
_entry.id   82ec80456c7a5e4943e3105ee758d5f3
#
_cell.length_a   1.000
_cell.length_b   1.000
_cell.length_c   1.000
_cell.angle_alpha   90.00
_cell.angle_beta   90.00
_cell.angle_gamma   90.00
#
_symmetry.space_group_name_H-M   'P 1'
#
loop_
_entity.id
_entity.type
_entity.pdbx_description
1 polymer ?
#
loop_
_entity_poly.entity_id
_entity_poly.type
_entity_poly.pdbx_seq_one_letter_code
_entity_poly.pdbx_strand_id
1 'polypeptide(L)'
;MKKNLLIVVFISLCTCYFTQNENNRGYKVNIGDQLPKLKMEMRNGEIWTNNNLKNKVVVLQFTGSWCSVCRKEMPELEKQVWQKFKSKDFLLIGIDTKESKEKVDLFIKKIGVTYPVAYDPNGKIFSDFTLEGAGVTRNIVVNKKGEIVFLTRLYEEKEFNSMIEKIESLIN
;
A
#
# COMPACT_ATOMS: atom_id res chain seq x y z
N MET A 1 -34.78 -65.96 -3.71
CA MET A 1 -33.46 -65.28 -3.77
C MET A 1 -33.72 -63.83 -4.07
N LYS A 2 -33.62 -62.95 -3.02
CA LYS A 2 -33.84 -61.47 -3.14
C LYS A 2 -32.49 -60.82 -3.36
N LYS A 3 -32.27 -60.17 -4.51
CA LYS A 3 -31.10 -59.34 -4.80
C LYS A 3 -31.29 -57.97 -4.17
N ASN A 4 -30.50 -57.65 -3.15
CA ASN A 4 -30.42 -56.31 -2.60
C ASN A 4 -29.56 -55.44 -3.53
N LEU A 5 -30.16 -54.42 -4.12
CA LEU A 5 -29.50 -53.40 -4.90
C LEU A 5 -29.09 -52.27 -3.98
N LEU A 6 -27.78 -52.19 -3.66
CA LEU A 6 -27.19 -51.08 -2.90
C LEU A 6 -27.05 -49.88 -3.84
N ILE A 7 -27.90 -48.87 -3.65
CA ILE A 7 -27.77 -47.57 -4.30
C ILE A 7 -26.77 -46.73 -3.49
N VAL A 8 -25.56 -46.58 -4.03
CA VAL A 8 -24.56 -45.61 -3.47
C VAL A 8 -24.91 -44.24 -4.01
N VAL A 9 -25.48 -43.40 -3.14
CA VAL A 9 -25.72 -41.99 -3.44
C VAL A 9 -24.41 -41.23 -3.23
N PHE A 10 -23.77 -40.84 -4.31
CA PHE A 10 -22.63 -39.89 -4.27
C PHE A 10 -23.17 -38.47 -4.00
N ILE A 11 -23.10 -38.02 -2.76
CA ILE A 11 -23.36 -36.63 -2.41
C ILE A 11 -22.09 -35.85 -2.77
N SER A 12 -22.10 -35.23 -3.95
CA SER A 12 -21.10 -34.25 -4.35
C SER A 12 -21.27 -33.00 -3.47
N LEU A 13 -20.44 -32.88 -2.42
CA LEU A 13 -20.30 -31.67 -1.66
C LEU A 13 -19.62 -30.61 -2.56
N CYS A 14 -20.47 -29.88 -3.29
CA CYS A 14 -20.04 -28.65 -3.95
C CYS A 14 -19.77 -27.62 -2.83
N THR A 15 -18.53 -27.56 -2.33
CA THR A 15 -18.08 -26.49 -1.47
C THR A 15 -18.00 -25.23 -2.32
N CYS A 16 -19.09 -24.47 -2.35
CA CYS A 16 -19.05 -23.08 -2.77
C CYS A 16 -18.09 -22.36 -1.81
N TYR A 17 -16.86 -22.16 -2.25
CA TYR A 17 -16.01 -21.15 -1.65
C TYR A 17 -16.68 -19.81 -1.90
N PHE A 18 -17.47 -19.35 -0.94
CA PHE A 18 -17.82 -17.97 -0.80
C PHE A 18 -16.50 -17.26 -0.53
N THR A 19 -15.85 -16.75 -1.58
CA THR A 19 -14.90 -15.66 -1.43
C THR A 19 -15.71 -14.50 -0.86
N GLN A 20 -15.67 -14.34 0.46
CA GLN A 20 -16.08 -13.10 1.09
C GLN A 20 -15.23 -12.03 0.40
N ASN A 21 -15.91 -11.20 -0.38
CA ASN A 21 -15.38 -9.94 -0.84
C ASN A 21 -15.11 -9.12 0.42
N GLU A 22 -13.95 -9.34 1.02
CA GLU A 22 -13.48 -8.50 2.10
C GLU A 22 -13.58 -7.08 1.54
N ASN A 23 -14.38 -6.27 2.23
CA ASN A 23 -14.61 -4.88 1.92
C ASN A 23 -13.25 -4.28 1.59
N ASN A 24 -12.92 -4.07 0.31
CA ASN A 24 -11.58 -3.71 -0.16
C ASN A 24 -11.09 -2.37 0.39
N ARG A 25 -11.83 -1.83 1.37
CA ARG A 25 -11.51 -0.61 2.12
C ARG A 25 -11.24 0.60 1.19
N GLY A 26 -11.81 0.55 -0.03
CA GLY A 26 -11.65 1.56 -1.07
C GLY A 26 -10.38 1.43 -1.91
N TYR A 27 -9.75 0.25 -1.91
CA TYR A 27 -8.68 -0.11 -2.86
C TYR A 27 -9.24 -0.74 -4.14
N LYS A 28 -8.57 -0.51 -5.27
CA LYS A 28 -8.73 -1.25 -6.54
C LYS A 28 -7.81 -2.45 -6.61
N VAL A 29 -6.72 -2.41 -5.85
CA VAL A 29 -5.69 -3.46 -5.78
C VAL A 29 -5.92 -4.35 -4.56
N ASN A 30 -5.41 -5.58 -4.63
CA ASN A 30 -5.52 -6.58 -3.57
C ASN A 30 -4.13 -7.08 -3.16
N ILE A 31 -4.06 -7.71 -2.00
CA ILE A 31 -2.88 -8.48 -1.60
C ILE A 31 -2.72 -9.64 -2.60
N GLY A 32 -1.51 -9.84 -3.12
CA GLY A 32 -1.17 -10.79 -4.18
C GLY A 32 -1.08 -10.17 -5.57
N ASP A 33 -1.63 -8.99 -5.80
CA ASP A 33 -1.52 -8.30 -7.09
C ASP A 33 -0.09 -7.82 -7.34
N GLN A 34 0.31 -7.79 -8.61
CA GLN A 34 1.51 -7.08 -9.03
C GLN A 34 1.30 -5.57 -8.96
N LEU A 35 2.34 -4.86 -8.54
CA LEU A 35 2.32 -3.41 -8.48
C LEU A 35 1.98 -2.80 -9.85
N PRO A 36 0.93 -1.97 -9.98
CA PRO A 36 0.62 -1.27 -11.21
C PRO A 36 1.82 -0.48 -11.76
N LYS A 37 1.78 -0.16 -13.06
CA LYS A 37 2.81 0.68 -13.67
C LYS A 37 2.78 2.07 -13.06
N LEU A 38 3.94 2.50 -12.53
CA LEU A 38 4.14 3.81 -11.91
C LEU A 38 5.01 4.70 -12.78
N LYS A 39 4.68 5.97 -12.80
CA LYS A 39 5.54 7.07 -13.22
C LYS A 39 5.33 8.20 -12.23
N MET A 40 6.31 8.45 -11.40
CA MET A 40 6.26 9.42 -10.30
C MET A 40 7.27 10.53 -10.55
N GLU A 41 6.83 11.78 -10.49
CA GLU A 41 7.73 12.93 -10.42
C GLU A 41 8.10 13.17 -8.95
N MET A 42 9.35 12.98 -8.63
CA MET A 42 9.89 13.16 -7.29
C MET A 42 10.16 14.63 -6.99
N ARG A 43 10.14 15.03 -5.71
CA ARG A 43 10.44 16.41 -5.29
C ARG A 43 11.82 16.92 -5.68
N ASN A 44 12.78 16.03 -5.91
CA ASN A 44 14.11 16.37 -6.43
C ASN A 44 14.16 16.54 -7.95
N GLY A 45 13.03 16.43 -8.66
CA GLY A 45 12.91 16.56 -10.12
C GLY A 45 13.15 15.27 -10.90
N GLU A 46 13.53 14.17 -10.25
CA GLU A 46 13.71 12.88 -10.92
C GLU A 46 12.36 12.26 -11.29
N ILE A 47 12.35 11.45 -12.34
CA ILE A 47 11.21 10.62 -12.70
C ILE A 47 11.49 9.18 -12.28
N TRP A 48 10.73 8.69 -11.32
CA TRP A 48 10.82 7.29 -10.89
C TRP A 48 9.72 6.43 -11.50
N THR A 49 10.08 5.19 -11.78
CA THR A 49 9.19 4.15 -12.33
C THR A 49 9.35 2.87 -11.52
N ASN A 50 8.62 1.79 -11.85
CA ASN A 50 8.82 0.48 -11.23
C ASN A 50 10.29 0.00 -11.30
N ASN A 51 11.09 0.47 -12.25
CA ASN A 51 12.51 0.10 -12.34
C ASN A 51 13.32 0.60 -11.14
N ASN A 52 12.99 1.76 -10.58
CA ASN A 52 13.66 2.31 -9.39
C ASN A 52 13.33 1.53 -8.11
N LEU A 53 12.26 0.72 -8.15
CA LEU A 53 11.74 -0.05 -7.03
C LEU A 53 12.22 -1.51 -7.02
N LYS A 54 12.85 -1.98 -8.10
CA LYS A 54 13.26 -3.38 -8.26
C LYS A 54 14.19 -3.85 -7.12
N ASN A 55 13.98 -5.09 -6.68
CA ASN A 55 14.76 -5.75 -5.63
C ASN A 55 14.71 -5.06 -4.26
N LYS A 56 13.72 -4.20 -4.03
CA LYS A 56 13.51 -3.51 -2.76
C LYS A 56 12.15 -3.86 -2.18
N VAL A 57 12.08 -3.86 -0.86
CA VAL A 57 10.79 -3.76 -0.16
C VAL A 57 10.35 -2.30 -0.23
N VAL A 58 9.15 -2.04 -0.69
CA VAL A 58 8.67 -0.67 -0.92
C VAL A 58 7.40 -0.42 -0.13
N VAL A 59 7.32 0.73 0.52
CA VAL A 59 6.08 1.28 1.06
C VAL A 59 5.69 2.51 0.25
N LEU A 60 4.51 2.48 -0.37
CA LEU A 60 3.89 3.64 -0.98
C LEU A 60 2.87 4.22 0.00
N GLN A 61 3.12 5.43 0.48
CA GLN A 61 2.21 6.15 1.37
C GLN A 61 1.43 7.20 0.57
N PHE A 62 0.10 7.12 0.54
CA PHE A 62 -0.73 8.18 -0.02
C PHE A 62 -1.12 9.20 1.06
N THR A 63 -0.81 10.47 0.80
CA THR A 63 -0.92 11.56 1.76
C THR A 63 -1.47 12.85 1.13
N GLY A 64 -1.67 13.86 1.96
CA GLY A 64 -2.01 15.23 1.57
C GLY A 64 -1.95 16.17 2.77
N SER A 65 -1.58 17.43 2.55
CA SER A 65 -1.39 18.43 3.63
C SER A 65 -2.68 18.73 4.41
N TRP A 66 -3.81 18.58 3.76
CA TRP A 66 -5.16 18.76 4.33
C TRP A 66 -5.61 17.61 5.23
N CYS A 67 -4.90 16.47 5.20
CA CYS A 67 -5.29 15.27 5.92
C CYS A 67 -4.72 15.28 7.35
N SER A 68 -5.58 15.38 8.35
CA SER A 68 -5.17 15.39 9.77
C SER A 68 -4.57 14.07 10.23
N VAL A 69 -5.07 12.94 9.70
CA VAL A 69 -4.56 11.59 10.02
C VAL A 69 -3.17 11.39 9.42
N CYS A 70 -2.95 11.87 8.18
CA CYS A 70 -1.62 11.81 7.55
C CYS A 70 -0.56 12.58 8.35
N ARG A 71 -0.93 13.75 8.88
CA ARG A 71 -0.02 14.54 9.72
C ARG A 71 0.36 13.86 11.05
N LYS A 72 -0.46 12.92 11.52
CA LYS A 72 -0.13 12.08 12.69
C LYS A 72 0.73 10.87 12.30
N GLU A 73 0.41 10.23 11.17
CA GLU A 73 1.11 9.02 10.71
C GLU A 73 2.53 9.32 10.19
N MET A 74 2.72 10.41 9.44
CA MET A 74 3.99 10.70 8.76
C MET A 74 5.20 10.78 9.68
N PRO A 75 5.15 11.43 10.85
CA PRO A 75 6.27 11.41 11.82
C PRO A 75 6.58 10.01 12.35
N GLU A 76 5.57 9.16 12.51
CA GLU A 76 5.76 7.77 12.96
C GLU A 76 6.36 6.90 11.85
N LEU A 77 5.95 7.09 10.59
CA LEU A 77 6.58 6.48 9.44
C LEU A 77 8.06 6.91 9.30
N GLU A 78 8.34 8.20 9.50
CA GLU A 78 9.71 8.70 9.52
C GLU A 78 10.54 7.98 10.58
N LYS A 79 10.08 7.98 11.83
CA LYS A 79 10.82 7.47 12.98
C LYS A 79 10.94 5.95 13.00
N GLN A 80 9.81 5.25 12.81
CA GLN A 80 9.73 3.80 13.06
C GLN A 80 9.96 2.96 11.80
N VAL A 81 9.82 3.56 10.61
CA VAL A 81 9.96 2.84 9.34
C VAL A 81 11.18 3.36 8.56
N TRP A 82 11.17 4.64 8.16
CA TRP A 82 12.22 5.16 7.31
C TRP A 82 13.59 5.13 7.98
N GLN A 83 13.73 5.71 9.16
CA GLN A 83 15.02 5.75 9.86
C GLN A 83 15.56 4.36 10.22
N LYS A 84 14.67 3.40 10.44
CA LYS A 84 15.02 2.01 10.78
C LYS A 84 15.52 1.21 9.56
N PHE A 85 14.95 1.43 8.38
CA PHE A 85 15.17 0.57 7.22
C PHE A 85 15.87 1.24 6.03
N LYS A 86 16.05 2.57 6.00
CA LYS A 86 16.62 3.32 4.86
C LYS A 86 18.00 2.87 4.38
N SER A 87 18.78 2.19 5.23
CA SER A 87 20.11 1.65 4.88
C SER A 87 20.05 0.23 4.29
N LYS A 88 18.85 -0.33 4.13
CA LYS A 88 18.62 -1.67 3.59
C LYS A 88 18.04 -1.61 2.17
N ASP A 89 17.74 -2.77 1.56
CA ASP A 89 16.97 -2.85 0.31
C ASP A 89 15.51 -2.46 0.54
N PHE A 90 15.30 -1.21 0.92
CA PHE A 90 14.02 -0.66 1.34
C PHE A 90 13.79 0.75 0.77
N LEU A 91 12.55 1.07 0.47
CA LEU A 91 12.09 2.41 0.14
C LEU A 91 10.76 2.70 0.83
N LEU A 92 10.66 3.89 1.40
CA LEU A 92 9.40 4.52 1.77
C LEU A 92 9.22 5.74 0.86
N ILE A 93 8.10 5.81 0.14
CA ILE A 93 7.80 6.90 -0.80
C ILE A 93 6.45 7.50 -0.41
N GLY A 94 6.44 8.77 -0.02
CA GLY A 94 5.20 9.54 0.11
C GLY A 94 4.71 9.94 -1.28
N ILE A 95 3.40 9.83 -1.52
CA ILE A 95 2.75 10.31 -2.75
C ILE A 95 1.69 11.31 -2.30
N ASP A 96 2.01 12.60 -2.46
CA ASP A 96 1.09 13.67 -2.09
C ASP A 96 0.14 13.95 -3.24
N THR A 97 -1.16 13.75 -2.99
CA THR A 97 -2.17 13.71 -4.03
C THR A 97 -3.10 14.92 -4.00
N LYS A 98 -3.47 15.41 -5.19
CA LYS A 98 -4.44 16.49 -5.42
C LYS A 98 -4.02 17.84 -4.84
N GLU A 99 -2.71 18.12 -4.78
CA GLU A 99 -2.16 19.41 -4.35
C GLU A 99 -1.10 19.91 -5.33
N SER A 100 -0.90 21.22 -5.37
CA SER A 100 0.19 21.82 -6.16
C SER A 100 1.55 21.51 -5.54
N LYS A 101 2.61 21.50 -6.35
CA LYS A 101 3.97 21.22 -5.91
C LYS A 101 4.42 22.15 -4.77
N GLU A 102 4.07 23.44 -4.87
CA GLU A 102 4.40 24.46 -3.88
C GLU A 102 3.78 24.13 -2.51
N LYS A 103 2.53 23.65 -2.50
CA LYS A 103 1.85 23.22 -1.26
C LYS A 103 2.51 22.00 -0.65
N VAL A 104 2.83 21.00 -1.49
CA VAL A 104 3.54 19.80 -1.07
C VAL A 104 4.88 20.16 -0.46
N ASP A 105 5.67 21.04 -1.10
CA ASP A 105 6.99 21.45 -0.62
C ASP A 105 6.92 22.14 0.75
N LEU A 106 5.96 23.07 0.91
CA LEU A 106 5.72 23.72 2.19
C LEU A 106 5.29 22.73 3.27
N PHE A 107 4.41 21.80 2.91
CA PHE A 107 3.95 20.78 3.83
C PHE A 107 5.07 19.86 4.29
N ILE A 108 5.87 19.31 3.37
CA ILE A 108 6.97 18.40 3.71
C ILE A 108 8.04 19.11 4.52
N LYS A 109 8.36 20.38 4.21
CA LYS A 109 9.24 21.19 5.04
C LYS A 109 8.72 21.37 6.47
N LYS A 110 7.40 21.57 6.61
CA LYS A 110 6.75 21.76 7.92
C LYS A 110 6.68 20.47 8.73
N ILE A 111 6.34 19.34 8.10
CA ILE A 111 6.20 18.05 8.79
C ILE A 111 7.56 17.43 9.15
N GLY A 112 8.62 17.75 8.41
CA GLY A 112 9.99 17.37 8.73
C GLY A 112 10.39 15.94 8.37
N VAL A 113 9.65 15.25 7.50
CA VAL A 113 10.02 13.91 7.02
C VAL A 113 11.15 13.99 6.00
N THR A 114 12.02 12.95 5.97
CA THR A 114 13.21 12.89 5.12
C THR A 114 13.13 11.80 4.03
N TYR A 115 12.13 10.93 4.06
CA TYR A 115 11.93 9.96 3.00
C TYR A 115 11.50 10.62 1.69
N PRO A 116 11.77 9.99 0.53
CA PRO A 116 11.38 10.48 -0.78
C PRO A 116 9.88 10.77 -0.88
N VAL A 117 9.52 11.88 -1.51
CA VAL A 117 8.13 12.24 -1.78
C VAL A 117 7.95 12.56 -3.26
N ALA A 118 6.87 12.05 -3.83
CA ALA A 118 6.43 12.29 -5.20
C ALA A 118 5.20 13.19 -5.24
N TYR A 119 5.05 13.92 -6.34
CA TYR A 119 3.87 14.73 -6.65
C TYR A 119 2.83 13.91 -7.43
N ASP A 120 1.58 14.06 -7.05
CA ASP A 120 0.43 13.53 -7.78
C ASP A 120 -0.69 14.60 -7.85
N PRO A 121 -0.44 15.77 -8.51
CA PRO A 121 -1.30 16.93 -8.43
C PRO A 121 -2.72 16.68 -8.96
N ASN A 122 -2.85 15.77 -9.91
CA ASN A 122 -4.15 15.40 -10.50
C ASN A 122 -4.77 14.16 -9.84
N GLY A 123 -4.12 13.55 -8.85
CA GLY A 123 -4.58 12.34 -8.19
C GLY A 123 -4.58 11.10 -9.10
N LYS A 124 -3.80 11.10 -10.19
CA LYS A 124 -3.76 10.01 -11.15
C LYS A 124 -3.17 8.74 -10.53
N ILE A 125 -2.03 8.88 -9.86
CA ILE A 125 -1.38 7.74 -9.20
C ILE A 125 -2.31 7.18 -8.13
N PHE A 126 -2.89 8.06 -7.29
CA PHE A 126 -3.85 7.65 -6.27
C PHE A 126 -5.05 6.89 -6.85
N SER A 127 -5.61 7.37 -7.97
CA SER A 127 -6.77 6.76 -8.62
C SER A 127 -6.47 5.40 -9.28
N ASP A 128 -5.21 5.11 -9.60
CA ASP A 128 -4.81 3.80 -10.12
C ASP A 128 -4.86 2.71 -9.01
N PHE A 129 -4.79 3.10 -7.74
CA PHE A 129 -4.82 2.20 -6.58
C PHE A 129 -6.15 2.19 -5.83
N THR A 130 -7.00 3.20 -6.01
CA THR A 130 -8.16 3.41 -5.14
C THR A 130 -9.44 3.64 -5.92
N LEU A 131 -10.55 3.24 -5.31
CA LEU A 131 -11.89 3.51 -5.83
C LEU A 131 -12.19 5.01 -5.78
N GLU A 132 -13.12 5.46 -6.61
CA GLU A 132 -13.65 6.82 -6.57
C GLU A 132 -14.22 7.13 -5.18
N GLY A 133 -13.98 8.36 -4.70
CA GLY A 133 -14.39 8.78 -3.36
C GLY A 133 -13.53 8.27 -2.20
N ALA A 134 -12.52 7.42 -2.49
CA ALA A 134 -11.60 6.96 -1.45
C ALA A 134 -10.77 8.14 -0.90
N GLY A 135 -10.60 8.18 0.43
CA GLY A 135 -9.69 9.13 1.10
C GLY A 135 -8.27 8.63 1.17
N VAL A 136 -7.32 9.54 1.40
CA VAL A 136 -5.92 9.24 1.71
C VAL A 136 -5.74 8.68 3.13
N THR A 137 -4.52 8.59 3.57
CA THR A 137 -3.93 7.81 4.65
C THR A 137 -4.04 6.34 4.33
N ARG A 138 -3.15 5.92 3.42
CA ARG A 138 -3.05 4.54 2.97
C ARG A 138 -1.60 4.20 2.75
N ASN A 139 -1.21 3.01 3.19
CA ASN A 139 0.09 2.46 2.86
C ASN A 139 -0.08 1.15 2.09
N ILE A 140 0.75 0.97 1.07
CA ILE A 140 0.84 -0.24 0.27
C ILE A 140 2.24 -0.78 0.43
N VAL A 141 2.38 -1.98 1.01
CA VAL A 141 3.68 -2.66 1.11
C VAL A 141 3.84 -3.61 -0.06
N VAL A 142 4.98 -3.48 -0.74
CA VAL A 142 5.35 -4.28 -1.91
C VAL A 142 6.64 -5.04 -1.60
N ASN A 143 6.69 -6.32 -1.91
CA ASN A 143 7.86 -7.16 -1.72
C ASN A 143 8.90 -6.96 -2.84
N LYS A 144 10.09 -7.58 -2.69
CA LYS A 144 11.20 -7.50 -3.66
C LYS A 144 10.84 -8.01 -5.07
N LYS A 145 9.75 -8.78 -5.21
CA LYS A 145 9.22 -9.30 -6.50
C LYS A 145 8.21 -8.36 -7.15
N GLY A 146 7.88 -7.23 -6.50
CA GLY A 146 6.88 -6.28 -7.00
C GLY A 146 5.43 -6.67 -6.69
N GLU A 147 5.22 -7.60 -5.76
CA GLU A 147 3.89 -8.06 -5.34
C GLU A 147 3.41 -7.29 -4.12
N ILE A 148 2.16 -6.87 -4.11
CA ILE A 148 1.50 -6.21 -2.97
C ILE A 148 1.27 -7.23 -1.86
N VAL A 149 1.76 -6.97 -0.66
CA VAL A 149 1.74 -7.93 0.46
C VAL A 149 1.09 -7.40 1.73
N PHE A 150 0.79 -6.11 1.78
CA PHE A 150 0.07 -5.49 2.90
C PHE A 150 -0.60 -4.18 2.46
N LEU A 151 -1.78 -3.88 3.03
CA LEU A 151 -2.55 -2.68 2.77
C LEU A 151 -3.05 -2.11 4.10
N THR A 152 -2.87 -0.80 4.34
CA THR A 152 -3.45 -0.12 5.51
C THR A 152 -4.54 0.87 5.12
N ARG A 153 -5.35 1.28 6.08
CA ARG A 153 -6.35 2.33 5.91
C ARG A 153 -6.47 3.15 7.18
N LEU A 154 -6.20 4.46 7.07
CA LEU A 154 -6.04 5.38 8.20
C LEU A 154 -4.79 5.04 9.04
N TYR A 155 -4.63 5.73 10.16
CA TYR A 155 -3.56 5.43 11.12
C TYR A 155 -4.20 4.81 12.36
N GLU A 156 -4.07 3.49 12.43
CA GLU A 156 -4.50 2.67 13.55
C GLU A 156 -3.27 1.92 14.05
N GLU A 157 -2.97 2.03 15.34
CA GLU A 157 -1.70 1.61 15.93
C GLU A 157 -1.42 0.11 15.74
N LYS A 158 -2.43 -0.74 15.91
CA LYS A 158 -2.30 -2.18 15.75
C LYS A 158 -1.97 -2.54 14.29
N GLU A 159 -2.67 -1.94 13.32
CA GLU A 159 -2.42 -2.17 11.90
C GLU A 159 -1.06 -1.60 11.47
N PHE A 160 -0.68 -0.45 12.01
CA PHE A 160 0.62 0.15 11.77
C PHE A 160 1.77 -0.74 12.26
N ASN A 161 1.65 -1.30 13.47
CA ASN A 161 2.63 -2.25 14.01
C ASN A 161 2.69 -3.54 13.19
N SER A 162 1.55 -4.09 12.76
CA SER A 162 1.51 -5.25 11.87
C SER A 162 2.17 -4.97 10.51
N MET A 163 2.04 -3.75 9.98
CA MET A 163 2.77 -3.33 8.78
C MET A 163 4.28 -3.32 9.01
N ILE A 164 4.77 -2.82 10.14
CA ILE A 164 6.20 -2.82 10.49
C ILE A 164 6.73 -4.26 10.58
N GLU A 165 6.04 -5.14 11.28
CA GLU A 165 6.39 -6.56 11.40
C GLU A 165 6.46 -7.23 10.01
N LYS A 166 5.50 -6.91 9.13
CA LYS A 166 5.52 -7.39 7.74
C LYS A 166 6.76 -6.91 6.98
N ILE A 167 7.09 -5.63 7.08
CA ILE A 167 8.30 -5.04 6.45
C ILE A 167 9.56 -5.76 6.96
N GLU A 168 9.69 -5.95 8.26
CA GLU A 168 10.82 -6.65 8.88
C GLU A 168 10.99 -8.07 8.32
N SER A 169 9.90 -8.81 8.20
CA SER A 169 9.92 -10.17 7.66
C SER A 169 10.35 -10.28 6.20
N LEU A 170 10.30 -9.18 5.43
CA LEU A 170 10.66 -9.12 4.02
C LEU A 170 12.10 -8.64 3.77
N ILE A 171 12.67 -7.93 4.75
CA ILE A 171 14.02 -7.34 4.65
C ILE A 171 15.10 -8.30 5.14
N ASN A 172 14.75 -9.21 6.06
CA ASN A 172 15.68 -10.19 6.67
C ASN A 172 15.94 -11.41 5.73
#